data_1533fec5e8b847dd93f164851ac8953b
#
_entry.id   1533fec5e8b847dd93f164851ac8953b
#
_cell.length_a   1.000
_cell.length_b   1.000
_cell.length_c   1.000
_cell.angle_alpha   90.00
_cell.angle_beta   90.00
_cell.angle_gamma   90.00
#
_symmetry.space_group_name_H-M   'P 1'
#
loop_
_entity.id
_entity.type
_entity.pdbx_description
1 polymer ?
#
loop_
_entity_poly.entity_id
_entity_poly.type
_entity_poly.pdbx_seq_one_letter_code
_entity_poly.pdbx_strand_id
1 'polypeptide(L)'
;DYKYTFLHISLDLSGSMRGPKLSKTIKTAVAISYAACHLKNFDVEVSLRGTYTTAGQNRGSEKPVLAYIFNSKTHSTKELNRFSSLKTSGMTPEGICLDLINLPTPNYFTEVYLLNISDGLPNINNMKYNFGTAINHTKKVDSSYKKEGIGVLSYFIHDTWDKGQKGEDSFKQMYGKTAKFIDVENTSQVAKTINKLILNNTIKDF
;
A
#
# COMPACT_ATOMS: atom_id res chain seq x y z
N ASP A 1 -25.08 -16.10 -1.57
CA ASP A 1 -24.52 -15.07 -0.68
C ASP A 1 -23.21 -14.57 -1.27
N TYR A 2 -23.18 -13.28 -1.64
CA TYR A 2 -21.96 -12.66 -2.18
C TYR A 2 -20.92 -12.56 -1.08
N LYS A 3 -19.69 -12.98 -1.37
CA LYS A 3 -18.57 -12.78 -0.46
C LYS A 3 -18.31 -11.30 -0.27
N TYR A 4 -18.16 -10.92 0.97
CA TYR A 4 -17.74 -9.58 1.34
C TYR A 4 -16.23 -9.44 1.14
N THR A 5 -15.77 -8.37 0.53
CA THR A 5 -14.34 -8.11 0.32
C THR A 5 -13.91 -6.87 1.09
N PHE A 6 -12.86 -6.99 1.88
CA PHE A 6 -12.17 -5.88 2.51
C PHE A 6 -10.81 -5.66 1.86
N LEU A 7 -10.53 -4.45 1.41
CA LEU A 7 -9.26 -4.06 0.82
C LEU A 7 -8.63 -2.91 1.62
N HIS A 8 -7.46 -3.16 2.19
CA HIS A 8 -6.62 -2.10 2.74
C HIS A 8 -5.60 -1.65 1.70
N ILE A 9 -5.55 -0.34 1.42
CA ILE A 9 -4.56 0.26 0.52
C ILE A 9 -3.53 1.00 1.36
N SER A 10 -2.29 0.55 1.34
CA SER A 10 -1.16 1.19 2.02
C SER A 10 -0.30 1.94 1.00
N LEU A 11 -0.27 3.27 1.11
CA LEU A 11 0.45 4.16 0.19
C LEU A 11 1.76 4.65 0.80
N ASP A 12 2.84 4.50 0.07
CA ASP A 12 4.13 5.07 0.41
C ASP A 12 4.16 6.57 0.09
N LEU A 13 4.49 7.39 1.09
CA LEU A 13 4.72 8.83 0.94
C LEU A 13 6.20 9.22 1.11
N SER A 14 7.12 8.27 1.04
CA SER A 14 8.55 8.58 1.11
C SER A 14 8.99 9.55 0.00
N GLY A 15 10.14 10.19 0.20
CA GLY A 15 10.64 11.22 -0.72
C GLY A 15 10.87 10.73 -2.15
N SER A 16 11.16 9.44 -2.34
CA SER A 16 11.36 8.80 -3.65
C SER A 16 10.09 8.73 -4.49
N MET A 17 8.91 8.70 -3.85
CA MET A 17 7.61 8.72 -4.52
C MET A 17 7.24 10.07 -5.17
N ARG A 18 8.11 11.09 -5.06
CA ARG A 18 7.84 12.45 -5.60
C ARG A 18 7.47 12.43 -7.07
N GLY A 19 6.56 13.35 -7.45
CA GLY A 19 6.20 13.61 -8.85
C GLY A 19 5.17 12.63 -9.40
N PRO A 20 5.38 12.08 -10.61
CA PRO A 20 4.40 11.22 -11.28
C PRO A 20 4.04 9.97 -10.49
N LYS A 21 4.99 9.34 -9.77
CA LYS A 21 4.74 8.15 -8.95
C LYS A 21 3.65 8.41 -7.92
N LEU A 22 3.78 9.47 -7.11
CA LEU A 22 2.76 9.84 -6.14
C LEU A 22 1.42 10.19 -6.80
N SER A 23 1.45 11.06 -7.82
CA SER A 23 0.25 11.51 -8.51
C SER A 23 -0.57 10.35 -9.10
N LYS A 24 0.10 9.42 -9.77
CA LYS A 24 -0.55 8.25 -10.39
C LYS A 24 -1.04 7.26 -9.34
N THR A 25 -0.27 7.02 -8.28
CA THR A 25 -0.66 6.16 -7.15
C THR A 25 -1.89 6.71 -6.43
N ILE A 26 -1.92 8.02 -6.15
CA ILE A 26 -3.08 8.70 -5.56
C ILE A 26 -4.32 8.54 -6.46
N LYS A 27 -4.21 8.81 -7.76
CA LYS A 27 -5.33 8.64 -8.69
C LYS A 27 -5.88 7.21 -8.68
N THR A 28 -5.01 6.22 -8.61
CA THR A 28 -5.41 4.81 -8.53
C THR A 28 -6.15 4.51 -7.23
N ALA A 29 -5.62 4.96 -6.08
CA ALA A 29 -6.26 4.78 -4.78
C ALA A 29 -7.63 5.48 -4.73
N VAL A 30 -7.71 6.72 -5.23
CA VAL A 30 -8.97 7.48 -5.30
C VAL A 30 -10.01 6.75 -6.17
N ALA A 31 -9.61 6.24 -7.33
CA ALA A 31 -10.53 5.53 -8.23
C ALA A 31 -11.10 4.26 -7.58
N ILE A 32 -10.25 3.48 -6.90
CA ILE A 32 -10.67 2.27 -6.17
C ILE A 32 -11.59 2.64 -5.01
N SER A 33 -11.22 3.64 -4.22
CA SER A 33 -12.00 4.12 -3.06
C SER A 33 -13.35 4.68 -3.48
N TYR A 34 -13.39 5.43 -4.58
CA TYR A 34 -14.64 5.95 -5.15
C TYR A 34 -15.58 4.81 -5.56
N ALA A 35 -15.07 3.80 -6.25
CA ALA A 35 -15.85 2.63 -6.63
C ALA A 35 -16.41 1.89 -5.40
N ALA A 36 -15.60 1.73 -4.35
CA ALA A 36 -16.00 1.07 -3.11
C ALA A 36 -17.19 1.76 -2.41
N CYS A 37 -17.27 3.09 -2.45
CA CYS A 37 -18.41 3.82 -1.88
C CYS A 37 -19.76 3.49 -2.54
N HIS A 38 -19.76 2.88 -3.72
CA HIS A 38 -20.95 2.50 -4.47
C HIS A 38 -21.23 1.00 -4.48
N LEU A 39 -20.38 0.19 -3.83
CA LEU A 39 -20.51 -1.26 -3.78
C LEU A 39 -20.92 -1.71 -2.36
N LYS A 40 -21.92 -2.58 -2.26
CA LYS A 40 -22.46 -3.04 -0.96
C LYS A 40 -21.57 -4.07 -0.24
N ASN A 41 -20.82 -4.86 -1.00
CA ASN A 41 -20.02 -5.97 -0.50
C ASN A 41 -18.51 -5.78 -0.70
N PHE A 42 -18.09 -4.53 -0.87
CA PHE A 42 -16.68 -4.18 -1.05
C PHE A 42 -16.33 -2.95 -0.23
N ASP A 43 -15.47 -3.12 0.76
CA ASP A 43 -14.97 -2.02 1.58
C ASP A 43 -13.52 -1.72 1.29
N VAL A 44 -13.19 -0.45 1.34
CA VAL A 44 -11.82 0.05 1.19
C VAL A 44 -11.44 0.93 2.37
N GLU A 45 -10.27 0.65 2.91
CA GLU A 45 -9.58 1.52 3.85
C GLU A 45 -8.23 1.95 3.25
N VAL A 46 -7.85 3.21 3.44
CA VAL A 46 -6.58 3.73 2.92
C VAL A 46 -5.74 4.28 4.05
N SER A 47 -4.50 3.83 4.14
CA SER A 47 -3.47 4.40 5.00
C SER A 47 -2.30 4.95 4.21
N LEU A 48 -1.63 5.90 4.83
CA LEU A 48 -0.37 6.50 4.37
C LEU A 48 0.74 6.05 5.30
N ARG A 49 1.91 5.77 4.75
CA ARG A 49 3.12 5.54 5.52
C ARG A 49 4.27 6.43 5.06
N GLY A 50 5.09 6.80 5.98
CA GLY A 50 6.26 7.64 5.75
C GLY A 50 6.97 7.91 7.06
N THR A 51 7.87 8.89 7.08
CA THR A 51 8.49 9.38 8.30
C THR A 51 8.31 10.88 8.45
N TYR A 52 8.35 11.36 9.67
CA TYR A 52 8.39 12.78 9.95
C TYR A 52 9.54 13.12 10.91
N THR A 53 10.00 14.34 10.81
CA THR A 53 10.98 14.92 11.75
C THR A 53 10.30 16.02 12.54
N THR A 54 10.43 15.99 13.88
CA THR A 54 9.91 17.06 14.73
C THR A 54 10.69 18.36 14.46
N ALA A 55 9.99 19.47 14.33
CA ALA A 55 10.62 20.78 14.16
C ALA A 55 11.65 21.04 15.25
N GLY A 56 12.85 21.51 14.87
CA GLY A 56 13.97 21.77 15.78
C GLY A 56 14.85 20.56 16.09
N GLN A 57 14.54 19.38 15.59
CA GLN A 57 15.41 18.20 15.72
C GLN A 57 16.32 18.04 14.48
N ASN A 58 17.54 17.56 14.72
CA ASN A 58 18.51 17.30 13.65
C ASN A 58 18.00 16.24 12.66
N ARG A 59 18.47 16.29 11.41
CA ARG A 59 18.34 15.19 10.47
C ARG A 59 18.83 13.91 11.16
N GLY A 60 17.95 12.91 11.29
CA GLY A 60 18.27 11.67 12.01
C GLY A 60 17.33 11.37 13.18
N SER A 61 16.36 12.24 13.50
CA SER A 61 15.29 11.97 14.46
C SER A 61 13.97 11.58 13.80
N GLU A 62 14.04 11.01 12.61
CA GLU A 62 12.86 10.61 11.86
C GLU A 62 12.11 9.49 12.57
N LYS A 63 10.80 9.64 12.67
CA LYS A 63 9.89 8.66 13.29
C LYS A 63 8.93 8.10 12.23
N PRO A 64 8.66 6.79 12.24
CA PRO A 64 7.66 6.20 11.37
C PRO A 64 6.27 6.74 11.67
N VAL A 65 5.48 6.93 10.62
CA VAL A 65 4.08 7.35 10.70
C VAL A 65 3.23 6.43 9.85
N LEU A 66 2.17 5.94 10.46
CA LEU A 66 1.04 5.31 9.79
C LEU A 66 -0.20 6.17 10.05
N ALA A 67 -0.82 6.66 8.99
CA ALA A 67 -2.00 7.51 9.09
C ALA A 67 -3.16 6.92 8.27
N TYR A 68 -4.25 6.58 8.92
CA TYR A 68 -5.51 6.19 8.25
C TYR A 68 -6.21 7.44 7.75
N ILE A 69 -6.47 7.53 6.46
CA ILE A 69 -7.01 8.75 5.82
C ILE A 69 -8.37 8.58 5.18
N PHE A 70 -8.79 7.34 4.94
CA PHE A 70 -10.06 7.05 4.31
C PHE A 70 -10.59 5.67 4.71
N ASN A 71 -11.91 5.58 4.85
CA ASN A 71 -12.63 4.32 5.01
C ASN A 71 -14.00 4.47 4.33
N SER A 72 -14.31 3.61 3.37
CA SER A 72 -15.51 3.72 2.53
C SER A 72 -16.83 3.58 3.29
N LYS A 73 -16.83 3.02 4.51
CA LYS A 73 -18.01 2.92 5.36
C LYS A 73 -18.35 4.20 6.13
N THR A 74 -17.33 4.97 6.50
CA THR A 74 -17.47 6.12 7.39
C THR A 74 -17.27 7.46 6.70
N HIS A 75 -16.59 7.45 5.55
CA HIS A 75 -16.32 8.64 4.75
C HIS A 75 -17.17 8.65 3.47
N SER A 76 -17.52 9.84 3.03
CA SER A 76 -18.15 10.06 1.74
C SER A 76 -17.10 10.27 0.64
N THR A 77 -17.53 10.22 -0.62
CA THR A 77 -16.64 10.50 -1.77
C THR A 77 -16.05 11.91 -1.74
N LYS A 78 -16.62 12.85 -0.98
CA LYS A 78 -16.09 14.22 -0.84
C LYS A 78 -14.73 14.26 -0.15
N GLU A 79 -14.47 13.35 0.79
CA GLU A 79 -13.20 13.27 1.51
C GLU A 79 -12.04 12.84 0.60
N LEU A 80 -12.32 12.18 -0.53
CA LEU A 80 -11.31 11.83 -1.51
C LEU A 80 -10.60 13.04 -2.13
N ASN A 81 -11.22 14.22 -2.11
CA ASN A 81 -10.59 15.46 -2.57
C ASN A 81 -9.32 15.81 -1.77
N ARG A 82 -9.22 15.38 -0.51
CA ARG A 82 -8.05 15.62 0.35
C ARG A 82 -6.79 14.92 -0.16
N PHE A 83 -6.95 13.86 -0.95
CA PHE A 83 -5.81 13.13 -1.51
C PHE A 83 -4.95 14.00 -2.44
N SER A 84 -5.53 15.00 -3.09
CA SER A 84 -4.80 15.93 -3.96
C SER A 84 -3.78 16.80 -3.21
N SER A 85 -3.92 16.96 -1.89
CA SER A 85 -3.00 17.75 -1.05
C SER A 85 -1.85 16.93 -0.47
N LEU A 86 -1.82 15.62 -0.67
CA LEU A 86 -0.78 14.75 -0.16
C LEU A 86 0.58 15.09 -0.78
N LYS A 87 1.61 15.11 0.05
CA LYS A 87 2.99 15.39 -0.33
C LYS A 87 3.92 14.31 0.20
N THR A 88 4.97 14.04 -0.56
CA THR A 88 6.03 13.12 -0.13
C THR A 88 6.90 13.76 0.95
N SER A 89 7.33 12.96 1.91
CA SER A 89 8.28 13.36 2.96
C SER A 89 8.99 12.16 3.57
N GLY A 90 10.24 12.35 3.93
CA GLY A 90 11.01 11.40 4.75
C GLY A 90 11.39 10.12 4.05
N MET A 91 11.46 9.06 4.83
CA MET A 91 11.97 7.74 4.46
C MET A 91 10.85 6.68 4.39
N THR A 92 11.23 5.44 4.12
CA THR A 92 10.31 4.31 3.88
C THR A 92 10.27 3.34 5.07
N PRO A 93 9.36 3.51 6.05
CA PRO A 93 9.22 2.62 7.21
C PRO A 93 8.34 1.39 6.90
N GLU A 94 8.52 0.75 5.75
CA GLU A 94 7.55 -0.18 5.18
C GLU A 94 7.12 -1.29 6.14
N GLY A 95 8.04 -2.15 6.57
CA GLY A 95 7.71 -3.26 7.46
C GLY A 95 7.14 -2.80 8.80
N ILE A 96 7.65 -1.70 9.37
CA ILE A 96 7.13 -1.16 10.64
C ILE A 96 5.68 -0.72 10.49
N CYS A 97 5.38 0.01 9.42
CA CYS A 97 4.01 0.48 9.22
C CYS A 97 3.05 -0.63 8.82
N LEU A 98 3.49 -1.57 7.97
CA LEU A 98 2.67 -2.73 7.62
C LEU A 98 2.34 -3.59 8.86
N ASP A 99 3.28 -3.81 9.76
CA ASP A 99 3.09 -4.58 10.99
C ASP A 99 2.05 -3.96 11.96
N LEU A 100 1.81 -2.66 11.82
CA LEU A 100 0.83 -1.91 12.61
C LEU A 100 -0.56 -1.82 11.96
N ILE A 101 -0.73 -2.29 10.75
CA ILE A 101 -2.05 -2.27 10.09
C ILE A 101 -2.90 -3.38 10.70
N ASN A 102 -4.02 -2.97 11.28
CA ASN A 102 -4.98 -3.90 11.84
C ASN A 102 -5.99 -4.32 10.75
N LEU A 103 -5.78 -5.49 10.17
CA LEU A 103 -6.68 -6.07 9.18
C LEU A 103 -7.71 -7.00 9.84
N PRO A 104 -8.96 -7.05 9.35
CA PRO A 104 -9.91 -8.04 9.81
C PRO A 104 -9.43 -9.46 9.48
N THR A 105 -9.77 -10.42 10.29
CA THR A 105 -9.43 -11.83 10.01
C THR A 105 -10.32 -12.36 8.88
N PRO A 106 -9.75 -12.94 7.83
CA PRO A 106 -10.54 -13.59 6.78
C PRO A 106 -11.38 -14.73 7.34
N ASN A 107 -12.57 -14.91 6.79
CA ASN A 107 -13.46 -16.01 7.14
C ASN A 107 -14.23 -16.47 5.89
N TYR A 108 -15.16 -17.41 6.05
CA TYR A 108 -15.93 -17.95 4.93
C TYR A 108 -16.70 -16.87 4.14
N PHE A 109 -17.14 -15.80 4.81
CA PHE A 109 -17.94 -14.72 4.21
C PHE A 109 -17.12 -13.50 3.79
N THR A 110 -15.86 -13.39 4.26
CA THR A 110 -15.03 -12.18 4.08
C THR A 110 -13.67 -12.53 3.52
N GLU A 111 -13.35 -12.00 2.36
CA GLU A 111 -11.99 -12.00 1.80
C GLU A 111 -11.28 -10.70 2.15
N VAL A 112 -10.03 -10.80 2.58
CA VAL A 112 -9.22 -9.66 3.02
C VAL A 112 -7.98 -9.53 2.16
N TYR A 113 -7.75 -8.32 1.65
CA TYR A 113 -6.58 -7.99 0.83
C TYR A 113 -5.84 -6.78 1.38
N LEU A 114 -4.51 -6.85 1.29
CA LEU A 114 -3.62 -5.72 1.47
C LEU A 114 -3.01 -5.35 0.12
N LEU A 115 -3.31 -4.15 -0.37
CA LEU A 115 -2.65 -3.54 -1.52
C LEU A 115 -1.54 -2.62 -1.03
N ASN A 116 -0.31 -3.02 -1.25
CA ASN A 116 0.87 -2.23 -0.94
C ASN A 116 1.45 -1.61 -2.22
N ILE A 117 1.66 -0.30 -2.23
CA ILE A 117 2.27 0.42 -3.35
C ILE A 117 3.46 1.23 -2.83
N SER A 118 4.65 0.94 -3.36
CA SER A 118 5.92 1.53 -2.96
C SER A 118 6.88 1.62 -4.16
N ASP A 119 7.85 2.54 -4.09
CA ASP A 119 8.95 2.60 -5.07
C ASP A 119 10.32 2.43 -4.40
N GLY A 120 10.35 2.15 -3.11
CA GLY A 120 11.53 2.30 -2.31
C GLY A 120 12.04 1.07 -1.60
N LEU A 121 13.28 1.21 -1.19
CA LEU A 121 13.91 0.33 -0.24
C LEU A 121 13.50 0.75 1.17
N PRO A 122 13.03 -0.19 2.01
CA PRO A 122 12.67 0.13 3.37
C PRO A 122 13.91 0.58 4.14
N ASN A 123 13.84 1.80 4.68
CA ASN A 123 14.97 2.38 5.40
C ASN A 123 14.52 3.52 6.34
N ILE A 124 15.10 3.53 7.55
CA ILE A 124 15.08 4.68 8.48
C ILE A 124 16.45 4.78 9.12
N ASN A 125 17.23 5.77 8.71
CA ASN A 125 18.66 5.90 9.04
C ASN A 125 18.97 5.90 10.55
N ASN A 126 18.17 6.61 11.35
CA ASN A 126 18.42 6.80 12.78
C ASN A 126 17.97 5.65 13.67
N MET A 127 17.19 4.70 13.14
CA MET A 127 16.67 3.55 13.91
C MET A 127 17.44 2.26 13.67
N LYS A 128 18.57 2.30 12.96
CA LYS A 128 19.27 1.11 12.47
C LYS A 128 18.35 0.17 11.65
N TYR A 129 17.25 0.73 11.16
CA TYR A 129 16.30 0.05 10.31
C TYR A 129 16.72 0.27 8.85
N ASN A 130 17.75 -0.47 8.45
CA ASN A 130 18.36 -0.38 7.12
C ASN A 130 18.11 -1.66 6.32
N PHE A 131 18.51 -1.61 5.07
CA PHE A 131 18.22 -2.61 4.03
C PHE A 131 18.02 -4.06 4.53
N GLY A 132 19.03 -4.68 5.15
CA GLY A 132 18.93 -6.08 5.58
C GLY A 132 17.89 -6.31 6.68
N THR A 133 17.91 -5.48 7.72
CA THR A 133 16.97 -5.57 8.84
C THR A 133 15.55 -5.25 8.37
N ALA A 134 15.40 -4.21 7.57
CA ALA A 134 14.10 -3.75 7.09
C ALA A 134 13.47 -4.73 6.09
N ILE A 135 14.27 -5.27 5.16
CA ILE A 135 13.82 -6.30 4.20
C ILE A 135 13.34 -7.55 4.95
N ASN A 136 14.14 -8.04 5.91
CA ASN A 136 13.79 -9.23 6.68
C ASN A 136 12.52 -9.01 7.53
N HIS A 137 12.37 -7.83 8.12
CA HIS A 137 11.15 -7.48 8.86
C HIS A 137 9.94 -7.47 7.92
N THR A 138 9.99 -6.72 6.83
CA THR A 138 8.90 -6.66 5.84
C THR A 138 8.51 -8.05 5.33
N LYS A 139 9.50 -8.90 5.03
CA LYS A 139 9.27 -10.30 4.63
C LYS A 139 8.55 -11.12 5.69
N LYS A 140 8.87 -10.91 6.97
CA LYS A 140 8.17 -11.60 8.08
C LYS A 140 6.72 -11.14 8.17
N VAL A 141 6.46 -9.84 8.08
CA VAL A 141 5.11 -9.26 8.09
C VAL A 141 4.27 -9.77 6.91
N ASP A 142 4.81 -9.74 5.70
CA ASP A 142 4.16 -10.30 4.50
C ASP A 142 3.81 -11.79 4.70
N SER A 143 4.75 -12.55 5.27
CA SER A 143 4.54 -13.98 5.53
C SER A 143 3.49 -14.23 6.62
N SER A 144 3.37 -13.36 7.63
CA SER A 144 2.33 -13.44 8.65
C SER A 144 0.96 -13.24 8.05
N TYR A 145 0.78 -12.17 7.29
CA TYR A 145 -0.48 -11.89 6.59
C TYR A 145 -0.94 -13.06 5.70
N LYS A 146 -0.01 -13.62 4.92
CA LYS A 146 -0.31 -14.78 4.06
C LYS A 146 -0.72 -16.02 4.84
N LYS A 147 -0.11 -16.28 6.01
CA LYS A 147 -0.49 -17.38 6.91
C LYS A 147 -1.88 -17.17 7.52
N GLU A 148 -2.27 -15.93 7.74
CA GLU A 148 -3.60 -15.56 8.22
C GLU A 148 -4.67 -15.58 7.12
N GLY A 149 -4.30 -15.95 5.88
CA GLY A 149 -5.21 -16.02 4.74
C GLY A 149 -5.46 -14.68 4.05
N ILE A 150 -4.69 -13.64 4.41
CA ILE A 150 -4.79 -12.32 3.77
C ILE A 150 -4.07 -12.33 2.43
N GLY A 151 -4.77 -11.88 1.39
CA GLY A 151 -4.20 -11.71 0.06
C GLY A 151 -3.31 -10.47 -0.03
N VAL A 152 -1.98 -10.65 -0.13
CA VAL A 152 -1.05 -9.52 -0.25
C VAL A 152 -0.74 -9.23 -1.72
N LEU A 153 -1.01 -8.00 -2.15
CA LEU A 153 -0.76 -7.47 -3.48
C LEU A 153 0.27 -6.34 -3.37
N SER A 154 1.53 -6.63 -3.68
CA SER A 154 2.61 -5.64 -3.55
C SER A 154 3.09 -5.19 -4.90
N TYR A 155 3.02 -3.89 -5.15
CA TYR A 155 3.42 -3.23 -6.39
C TYR A 155 4.62 -2.31 -6.15
N PHE A 156 5.70 -2.59 -6.86
CA PHE A 156 6.82 -1.69 -7.01
C PHE A 156 6.56 -0.75 -8.19
N ILE A 157 6.51 0.56 -7.94
CA ILE A 157 6.36 1.57 -8.98
C ILE A 157 7.73 2.12 -9.34
N HIS A 158 8.09 2.00 -10.62
CA HIS A 158 9.28 2.63 -11.18
C HIS A 158 8.89 3.63 -12.27
N ASP A 159 9.74 4.60 -12.49
CA ASP A 159 9.68 5.42 -13.70
C ASP A 159 10.74 4.97 -14.71
N THR A 160 10.58 5.44 -15.95
CA THR A 160 11.46 5.05 -17.06
C THR A 160 12.93 5.44 -16.87
N TRP A 161 13.20 6.38 -15.95
CA TRP A 161 14.54 6.90 -15.67
C TRP A 161 15.22 6.18 -14.53
N ASP A 162 14.47 5.61 -13.61
CA ASP A 162 14.99 4.95 -12.42
C ASP A 162 14.96 3.43 -12.57
N LYS A 163 15.87 2.91 -13.40
CA LYS A 163 16.08 1.45 -13.53
C LYS A 163 16.88 0.91 -12.33
N GLY A 164 16.37 1.16 -11.13
CA GLY A 164 17.02 0.74 -9.89
C GLY A 164 16.94 -0.76 -9.64
N GLN A 165 17.77 -1.55 -10.34
CA GLN A 165 17.88 -3.01 -10.16
C GLN A 165 17.91 -3.42 -8.69
N LYS A 166 18.62 -2.66 -7.83
CA LYS A 166 18.71 -2.92 -6.40
C LYS A 166 17.35 -2.78 -5.67
N GLY A 167 16.51 -1.84 -6.08
CA GLY A 167 15.17 -1.67 -5.53
C GLY A 167 14.26 -2.84 -5.85
N GLU A 168 14.29 -3.28 -7.10
CA GLU A 168 13.51 -4.44 -7.56
C GLU A 168 13.92 -5.73 -6.85
N ASP A 169 15.23 -5.98 -6.71
CA ASP A 169 15.73 -7.20 -6.07
C ASP A 169 15.34 -7.24 -4.60
N SER A 170 15.43 -6.12 -3.91
CA SER A 170 14.99 -6.00 -2.52
C SER A 170 13.48 -6.20 -2.38
N PHE A 171 12.70 -5.65 -3.31
CA PHE A 171 11.26 -5.82 -3.33
C PHE A 171 10.87 -7.30 -3.57
N LYS A 172 11.58 -7.99 -4.48
CA LYS A 172 11.43 -9.44 -4.67
C LYS A 172 11.79 -10.25 -3.42
N GLN A 173 12.82 -9.81 -2.68
CA GLN A 173 13.21 -10.46 -1.42
C GLN A 173 12.13 -10.31 -0.34
N MET A 174 11.45 -9.15 -0.26
CA MET A 174 10.37 -8.91 0.69
C MET A 174 9.11 -9.71 0.39
N TYR A 175 8.63 -9.66 -0.87
CA TYR A 175 7.30 -10.14 -1.25
C TYR A 175 7.29 -11.41 -2.09
N GLY A 176 8.47 -11.88 -2.54
CA GLY A 176 8.60 -13.12 -3.30
C GLY A 176 7.81 -13.10 -4.61
N LYS A 177 7.07 -14.17 -4.87
CA LYS A 177 6.27 -14.34 -6.10
C LYS A 177 5.10 -13.36 -6.24
N THR A 178 4.67 -12.71 -5.16
CA THR A 178 3.58 -11.73 -5.17
C THR A 178 4.06 -10.32 -5.50
N ALA A 179 5.37 -10.08 -5.52
CA ALA A 179 5.96 -8.84 -5.99
C ALA A 179 5.59 -8.57 -7.44
N LYS A 180 5.01 -7.41 -7.73
CA LYS A 180 4.68 -6.95 -9.07
C LYS A 180 5.40 -5.65 -9.36
N PHE A 181 5.77 -5.47 -10.62
CA PHE A 181 6.52 -4.32 -11.09
C PHE A 181 5.67 -3.60 -12.13
N ILE A 182 5.43 -2.32 -11.90
CA ILE A 182 4.64 -1.50 -12.81
C ILE A 182 5.37 -0.21 -13.15
N ASP A 183 5.37 0.12 -14.42
CA ASP A 183 5.75 1.45 -14.86
C ASP A 183 4.74 2.48 -14.37
N VAL A 184 5.21 3.65 -13.99
CA VAL A 184 4.37 4.76 -13.50
C VAL A 184 3.25 5.13 -14.48
N GLU A 185 3.45 4.95 -15.79
CA GLU A 185 2.43 5.20 -16.80
C GLU A 185 1.34 4.11 -16.85
N ASN A 186 1.60 2.96 -16.27
CA ASN A 186 0.73 1.78 -16.31
C ASN A 186 0.00 1.48 -14.99
N THR A 187 -0.10 2.44 -14.07
CA THR A 187 -0.76 2.24 -12.76
C THR A 187 -2.22 1.80 -12.87
N SER A 188 -2.87 2.03 -14.00
CA SER A 188 -4.22 1.49 -14.28
C SER A 188 -4.30 -0.04 -14.22
N GLN A 189 -3.18 -0.76 -14.36
CA GLN A 189 -3.12 -2.21 -14.18
C GLN A 189 -3.45 -2.64 -12.75
N VAL A 190 -3.14 -1.81 -11.75
CA VAL A 190 -3.53 -2.05 -10.35
C VAL A 190 -5.05 -2.08 -10.23
N ALA A 191 -5.72 -1.05 -10.75
CA ALA A 191 -7.18 -0.97 -10.74
C ALA A 191 -7.82 -2.16 -11.49
N LYS A 192 -7.26 -2.56 -12.64
CA LYS A 192 -7.74 -3.75 -13.37
C LYS A 192 -7.58 -5.03 -12.56
N THR A 193 -6.50 -5.19 -11.80
CA THR A 193 -6.30 -6.36 -10.93
C THR A 193 -7.35 -6.37 -9.82
N ILE A 194 -7.59 -5.24 -9.17
CA ILE A 194 -8.62 -5.13 -8.12
C ILE A 194 -10.01 -5.40 -8.69
N ASN A 195 -10.35 -4.83 -9.86
CA ASN A 195 -11.63 -5.12 -10.51
C ASN A 195 -11.82 -6.62 -10.81
N LYS A 196 -10.76 -7.32 -11.23
CA LYS A 196 -10.83 -8.79 -11.44
C LYS A 196 -11.09 -9.54 -10.13
N LEU A 197 -10.49 -9.13 -9.03
CA LEU A 197 -10.77 -9.73 -7.72
C LEU A 197 -12.24 -9.54 -7.33
N ILE A 198 -12.76 -8.31 -7.47
CA ILE A 198 -14.17 -8.00 -7.19
C ILE A 198 -15.10 -8.85 -8.07
N LEU A 199 -14.85 -8.89 -9.39
CA LEU A 199 -15.68 -9.64 -10.33
C LEU A 199 -15.61 -11.15 -10.10
N ASN A 200 -14.44 -11.71 -9.84
CA ASN A 200 -14.30 -13.15 -9.57
C ASN A 200 -15.06 -13.57 -8.32
N ASN A 201 -15.20 -12.69 -7.34
CA ASN A 201 -15.99 -12.95 -6.14
C ASN A 201 -17.48 -12.78 -6.37
N THR A 202 -17.87 -12.05 -7.43
CA THR A 202 -19.27 -11.85 -7.81
C THR A 202 -19.80 -12.97 -8.76
N ILE A 203 -18.92 -13.63 -9.51
CA ILE A 203 -19.29 -14.57 -10.59
C ILE A 203 -19.21 -16.05 -10.17
N LYS A 204 -18.60 -16.37 -9.03
CA LYS A 204 -18.48 -17.78 -8.57
C LYS A 204 -19.78 -18.43 -8.13
N ASP A 205 -20.90 -17.74 -8.21
CA ASP A 205 -22.22 -18.21 -7.79
C ASP A 205 -23.23 -18.36 -8.95
N PHE A 206 -22.73 -18.60 -10.18
CA PHE A 206 -23.58 -19.00 -11.33
C PHE A 206 -23.13 -20.33 -11.91
#